data_7384822738cd175a08999b7d99817f34
#
_entry.id   7384822738cd175a08999b7d99817f34
#
_cell.length_a   1.000
_cell.length_b   1.000
_cell.length_c   1.000
_cell.angle_alpha   90.00
_cell.angle_beta   90.00
_cell.angle_gamma   90.00
#
_symmetry.space_group_name_H-M   'P 1'
#
loop_
_entity.id
_entity.type
_entity.pdbx_description
1 polymer ?
#
loop_
_entity_poly.entity_id
_entity_poly.type
_entity_poly.pdbx_seq_one_letter_code
_entity_poly.pdbx_strand_id
1 'polypeptide(L)'
;MNSKLDKNQVERFSRQIVLKDIGASGQKKIIQSKVLIIGMGGLGCPVAEFLTRAGVGTLGIIDYDNVDLSNIHRQSLYNISDIKKSKVLVAKKKLKKINSKTNIICHKIRIDKNNLKKIIKEYNYVVDGSDNFETKFLINDTCKKFKKFLVTGAISKFNGHIFTFDFKDIKTPCIRSFFQEKKISDDILNCEYEGVLGTVAGIIGTIQANEILKKILNIGENLNGYILILDLLNLNFRKVKLNKLKNV
;
A
#
# COMPACT_ATOMS: atom_id res chain seq x y z
N MET A 1 -2.60 0.09 27.92
CA MET A 1 -3.56 1.18 28.12
C MET A 1 -4.84 0.87 27.35
N ASN A 2 -5.93 0.59 28.07
CA ASN A 2 -7.23 0.18 27.51
C ASN A 2 -8.11 1.42 27.32
N SER A 3 -7.69 2.40 26.50
CA SER A 3 -8.50 3.58 26.24
C SER A 3 -9.76 3.18 25.47
N LYS A 4 -10.92 3.51 26.03
CA LYS A 4 -12.20 3.39 25.32
C LYS A 4 -12.19 4.33 24.11
N LEU A 5 -12.91 3.97 23.03
CA LEU A 5 -13.15 4.90 21.92
C LEU A 5 -13.94 6.10 22.47
N ASP A 6 -13.55 7.32 22.09
CA ASP A 6 -14.33 8.51 22.42
C ASP A 6 -15.61 8.61 21.55
N LYS A 7 -16.54 9.50 21.92
CA LYS A 7 -17.83 9.66 21.22
C LYS A 7 -17.65 9.97 19.74
N ASN A 8 -16.72 10.85 19.40
CA ASN A 8 -16.44 11.23 18.01
C ASN A 8 -15.87 10.06 17.21
N GLN A 9 -15.02 9.22 17.82
CA GLN A 9 -14.51 8.00 17.19
C GLN A 9 -15.63 6.97 16.97
N VAL A 10 -16.53 6.80 17.95
CA VAL A 10 -17.67 5.89 17.81
C VAL A 10 -18.58 6.34 16.68
N GLU A 11 -18.93 7.62 16.63
CA GLU A 11 -19.76 8.20 15.58
C GLU A 11 -19.09 8.04 14.20
N ARG A 12 -17.83 8.48 14.11
CA ARG A 12 -17.05 8.45 12.85
C ARG A 12 -16.92 7.06 12.26
N PHE A 13 -16.66 6.06 13.09
CA PHE A 13 -16.42 4.68 12.67
C PHE A 13 -17.61 3.75 12.89
N SER A 14 -18.81 4.30 13.16
CA SER A 14 -20.03 3.54 13.48
C SER A 14 -20.29 2.44 12.46
N ARG A 15 -20.14 2.72 11.16
CA ARG A 15 -20.39 1.75 10.08
C ARG A 15 -19.35 0.63 10.01
N GLN A 16 -18.16 0.82 10.55
CA GLN A 16 -17.17 -0.25 10.72
C GLN A 16 -17.41 -1.02 12.02
N ILE A 17 -17.76 -0.31 13.10
CA ILE A 17 -17.97 -0.89 14.43
C ILE A 17 -19.15 -1.86 14.45
N VAL A 18 -20.22 -1.62 13.69
CA VAL A 18 -21.38 -2.53 13.63
C VAL A 18 -21.11 -3.84 12.90
N LEU A 19 -20.01 -3.95 12.16
CA LEU A 19 -19.59 -5.21 11.55
C LEU A 19 -19.11 -6.15 12.65
N LYS A 20 -19.74 -7.34 12.78
CA LYS A 20 -19.44 -8.32 13.84
C LYS A 20 -17.96 -8.68 13.92
N ASP A 21 -17.30 -8.82 12.75
CA ASP A 21 -15.89 -9.18 12.67
C ASP A 21 -14.93 -8.04 13.03
N ILE A 22 -15.42 -6.80 13.12
CA ILE A 22 -14.62 -5.63 13.49
C ILE A 22 -14.91 -5.21 14.93
N GLY A 23 -16.13 -4.79 15.19
CA GLY A 23 -16.53 -4.29 16.50
C GLY A 23 -15.69 -3.11 17.00
N ALA A 24 -15.89 -2.68 18.22
CA ALA A 24 -15.09 -1.65 18.88
C ALA A 24 -13.62 -2.11 19.10
N SER A 25 -13.40 -3.41 19.31
CA SER A 25 -12.06 -3.97 19.52
C SER A 25 -11.23 -3.93 18.24
N GLY A 26 -11.80 -4.27 17.09
CA GLY A 26 -11.14 -4.17 15.79
C GLY A 26 -10.85 -2.72 15.42
N GLN A 27 -11.78 -1.80 15.66
CA GLN A 27 -11.54 -0.38 15.43
C GLN A 27 -10.36 0.16 16.25
N LYS A 28 -10.20 -0.30 17.50
CA LYS A 28 -9.02 0.04 18.30
C LYS A 28 -7.72 -0.48 17.68
N LYS A 29 -7.70 -1.72 17.15
CA LYS A 29 -6.53 -2.27 16.45
C LYS A 29 -6.15 -1.39 15.26
N ILE A 30 -7.13 -0.91 14.48
CA ILE A 30 -6.89 -0.01 13.35
C ILE A 30 -6.25 1.30 13.85
N ILE A 31 -6.81 1.93 14.89
CA ILE A 31 -6.31 3.19 15.45
C ILE A 31 -4.89 3.04 16.04
N GLN A 32 -4.53 1.88 16.54
CA GLN A 32 -3.21 1.61 17.10
C GLN A 32 -2.18 1.21 16.03
N SER A 33 -2.61 0.95 14.82
CA SER A 33 -1.72 0.44 13.76
C SER A 33 -0.81 1.53 13.16
N LYS A 34 0.35 1.07 12.68
CA LYS A 34 1.35 1.90 11.97
C LYS A 34 1.63 1.28 10.61
N VAL A 35 1.32 2.00 9.55
CA VAL A 35 1.49 1.55 8.16
C VAL A 35 2.44 2.47 7.43
N LEU A 36 3.40 1.90 6.69
CA LEU A 36 4.31 2.63 5.80
C LEU A 36 3.84 2.46 4.36
N ILE A 37 3.67 3.56 3.64
CA ILE A 37 3.33 3.59 2.22
C ILE A 37 4.53 4.15 1.46
N ILE A 38 5.07 3.38 0.53
CA ILE A 38 6.20 3.75 -0.29
C ILE A 38 5.70 4.00 -1.72
N GLY A 39 5.86 5.23 -2.19
CA GLY A 39 5.25 5.75 -3.42
C GLY A 39 3.88 6.37 -3.16
N MET A 40 3.76 7.68 -3.41
CA MET A 40 2.51 8.45 -3.30
C MET A 40 1.97 8.79 -4.70
N GLY A 41 2.06 7.81 -5.61
CA GLY A 41 1.55 7.85 -6.97
C GLY A 41 0.13 7.32 -7.10
N GLY A 42 -0.19 6.71 -8.25
CA GLY A 42 -1.53 6.18 -8.56
C GLY A 42 -2.03 5.12 -7.58
N LEU A 43 -1.14 4.25 -7.09
CA LEU A 43 -1.45 3.22 -6.09
C LEU A 43 -1.46 3.80 -4.66
N GLY A 44 -0.45 4.59 -4.31
CA GLY A 44 -0.29 5.10 -2.95
C GLY A 44 -1.38 6.08 -2.53
N CYS A 45 -1.91 6.88 -3.45
CA CYS A 45 -2.99 7.84 -3.16
C CYS A 45 -4.25 7.15 -2.61
N PRO A 46 -4.89 6.20 -3.29
CA PRO A 46 -6.07 5.51 -2.77
C PRO A 46 -5.76 4.69 -1.52
N VAL A 47 -4.57 4.07 -1.42
CA VAL A 47 -4.14 3.39 -0.19
C VAL A 47 -4.15 4.34 1.00
N ALA A 48 -3.45 5.48 0.89
CA ALA A 48 -3.34 6.46 1.96
C ALA A 48 -4.72 7.03 2.34
N GLU A 49 -5.56 7.29 1.36
CA GLU A 49 -6.89 7.81 1.56
C GLU A 49 -7.76 6.82 2.35
N PHE A 50 -7.88 5.57 1.90
CA PHE A 50 -8.75 4.57 2.56
C PHE A 50 -8.24 4.15 3.93
N LEU A 51 -6.93 4.04 4.12
CA LEU A 51 -6.37 3.77 5.46
C LEU A 51 -6.62 4.93 6.43
N THR A 52 -6.54 6.18 5.96
CA THR A 52 -6.88 7.37 6.76
C THR A 52 -8.38 7.39 7.11
N ARG A 53 -9.26 7.08 6.14
CA ARG A 53 -10.72 6.99 6.34
C ARG A 53 -11.08 5.88 7.33
N ALA A 54 -10.42 4.74 7.25
CA ALA A 54 -10.60 3.63 8.18
C ALA A 54 -10.11 3.93 9.60
N GLY A 55 -9.27 4.95 9.78
CA GLY A 55 -8.81 5.40 11.09
C GLY A 55 -7.47 4.81 11.51
N VAL A 56 -6.61 4.41 10.57
CA VAL A 56 -5.22 3.99 10.88
C VAL A 56 -4.51 5.11 11.64
N GLY A 57 -3.91 4.76 12.79
CA GLY A 57 -3.39 5.76 13.72
C GLY A 57 -2.14 6.46 13.23
N THR A 58 -1.22 5.75 12.56
CA THR A 58 0.00 6.34 12.00
C THR A 58 0.23 5.86 10.57
N LEU A 59 0.40 6.80 9.66
CA LEU A 59 0.83 6.56 8.29
C LEU A 59 2.19 7.21 8.05
N GLY A 60 3.21 6.42 7.76
CA GLY A 60 4.43 6.90 7.11
C GLY A 60 4.21 6.94 5.61
N ILE A 61 4.53 8.04 4.97
CA ILE A 61 4.43 8.18 3.52
C ILE A 61 5.77 8.62 2.95
N ILE A 62 6.25 7.86 1.95
CA ILE A 62 7.55 8.11 1.29
C ILE A 62 7.30 8.40 -0.18
N ASP A 63 7.81 9.53 -0.65
CA ASP A 63 7.91 9.89 -2.06
C ASP A 63 8.86 11.08 -2.20
N TYR A 64 9.70 11.09 -3.21
CA TYR A 64 10.65 12.19 -3.45
C TYR A 64 10.14 13.21 -4.46
N ASP A 65 9.10 12.86 -5.22
CA ASP A 65 8.59 13.65 -6.34
C ASP A 65 7.77 14.87 -5.93
N ASN A 66 7.61 15.73 -6.91
CA ASN A 66 6.58 16.77 -6.93
C ASN A 66 5.39 16.32 -7.79
N VAL A 67 4.25 16.97 -7.58
CA VAL A 67 3.06 16.77 -8.39
C VAL A 67 3.28 17.32 -9.80
N ASP A 68 2.93 16.52 -10.81
CA ASP A 68 2.97 16.90 -12.22
C ASP A 68 1.57 16.84 -12.84
N LEU A 69 1.34 17.60 -13.91
CA LEU A 69 0.06 17.61 -14.63
C LEU A 69 -0.32 16.21 -15.13
N SER A 70 0.66 15.46 -15.64
CA SER A 70 0.50 14.08 -16.12
C SER A 70 0.09 13.08 -15.01
N ASN A 71 0.18 13.48 -13.76
CA ASN A 71 -0.21 12.64 -12.62
C ASN A 71 -1.69 12.72 -12.26
N ILE A 72 -2.34 13.87 -12.55
CA ILE A 72 -3.68 14.22 -12.04
C ILE A 72 -4.74 13.19 -12.44
N HIS A 73 -4.64 12.60 -13.63
CA HIS A 73 -5.64 11.65 -14.15
C HIS A 73 -5.74 10.34 -13.34
N ARG A 74 -4.70 10.00 -12.53
CA ARG A 74 -4.66 8.74 -11.77
C ARG A 74 -4.24 8.86 -10.30
N GLN A 75 -3.75 10.01 -9.87
CA GLN A 75 -3.29 10.25 -8.49
C GLN A 75 -4.33 11.08 -7.73
N SER A 76 -5.34 10.41 -7.17
CA SER A 76 -6.59 10.98 -6.66
C SER A 76 -6.43 12.06 -5.56
N LEU A 77 -5.29 12.07 -4.85
CA LEU A 77 -5.02 13.07 -3.82
C LEU A 77 -4.58 14.42 -4.37
N TYR A 78 -4.28 14.56 -5.68
CA TYR A 78 -3.73 15.79 -6.22
C TYR A 78 -4.69 16.46 -7.20
N ASN A 79 -4.55 17.78 -7.35
CA ASN A 79 -5.28 18.59 -8.30
C ASN A 79 -4.36 19.62 -8.96
N ILE A 80 -4.90 20.36 -9.92
CA ILE A 80 -4.14 21.36 -10.71
C ILE A 80 -3.41 22.37 -9.82
N SER A 81 -4.02 22.81 -8.70
CA SER A 81 -3.39 23.78 -7.80
C SER A 81 -2.21 23.21 -6.99
N ASP A 82 -1.97 21.90 -7.06
CA ASP A 82 -0.88 21.22 -6.36
C ASP A 82 0.38 21.01 -7.24
N ILE A 83 0.30 21.31 -8.53
CA ILE A 83 1.41 21.13 -9.50
C ILE A 83 2.70 21.81 -8.96
N LYS A 84 3.83 21.15 -9.14
CA LYS A 84 5.18 21.51 -8.64
C LYS A 84 5.36 21.45 -7.12
N LYS A 85 4.32 21.14 -6.33
CA LYS A 85 4.44 20.93 -4.88
C LYS A 85 4.81 19.48 -4.55
N SER A 86 5.51 19.29 -3.43
CA SER A 86 5.90 17.95 -2.94
C SER A 86 4.67 17.05 -2.74
N LYS A 87 4.68 15.84 -3.35
CA LYS A 87 3.60 14.85 -3.21
C LYS A 87 3.30 14.53 -1.75
N VAL A 88 4.31 14.22 -0.93
CA VAL A 88 4.08 13.86 0.48
C VAL A 88 3.53 15.01 1.32
N LEU A 89 3.93 16.26 1.06
CA LEU A 89 3.42 17.41 1.81
C LEU A 89 1.98 17.74 1.44
N VAL A 90 1.64 17.67 0.15
CA VAL A 90 0.26 17.83 -0.32
C VAL A 90 -0.63 16.71 0.22
N ALA A 91 -0.19 15.46 0.11
CA ALA A 91 -0.90 14.31 0.64
C ALA A 91 -1.17 14.47 2.14
N LYS A 92 -0.16 14.82 2.96
CA LYS A 92 -0.34 15.08 4.39
C LYS A 92 -1.44 16.11 4.65
N LYS A 93 -1.41 17.24 3.93
CA LYS A 93 -2.42 18.31 4.10
C LYS A 93 -3.84 17.80 3.82
N LYS A 94 -4.01 17.02 2.75
CA LYS A 94 -5.33 16.49 2.34
C LYS A 94 -5.79 15.35 3.25
N LEU A 95 -4.93 14.43 3.62
CA LEU A 95 -5.24 13.34 4.53
C LEU A 95 -5.62 13.86 5.93
N LYS A 96 -4.95 14.91 6.41
CA LYS A 96 -5.31 15.57 7.68
C LYS A 96 -6.70 16.22 7.64
N LYS A 97 -7.19 16.66 6.48
CA LYS A 97 -8.57 17.12 6.32
C LYS A 97 -9.58 15.96 6.37
N ILE A 98 -9.17 14.77 5.93
CA ILE A 98 -10.01 13.56 6.01
C ILE A 98 -10.10 13.10 7.48
N ASN A 99 -8.95 12.97 8.15
CA ASN A 99 -8.89 12.56 9.55
C ASN A 99 -7.73 13.27 10.28
N SER A 100 -8.05 14.29 11.05
CA SER A 100 -7.06 15.07 11.80
C SER A 100 -6.32 14.26 12.88
N LYS A 101 -6.91 13.15 13.35
CA LYS A 101 -6.34 12.28 14.40
C LYS A 101 -5.27 11.33 13.85
N THR A 102 -5.29 10.96 12.56
CA THR A 102 -4.22 10.13 11.96
C THR A 102 -2.89 10.89 11.97
N ASN A 103 -1.86 10.32 12.55
CA ASN A 103 -0.50 10.87 12.51
C ASN A 103 0.14 10.57 11.15
N ILE A 104 0.45 11.63 10.36
CA ILE A 104 1.08 11.49 9.03
C ILE A 104 2.55 11.92 9.12
N ILE A 105 3.46 10.96 8.94
CA ILE A 105 4.91 11.16 8.93
C ILE A 105 5.39 11.16 7.49
N CYS A 106 5.89 12.31 7.02
CA CYS A 106 6.36 12.48 5.64
C CYS A 106 7.86 12.25 5.53
N HIS A 107 8.26 11.47 4.54
CA HIS A 107 9.64 11.29 4.14
C HIS A 107 9.79 11.70 2.67
N LYS A 108 10.25 12.94 2.42
CA LYS A 108 10.53 13.43 1.06
C LYS A 108 11.92 12.96 0.63
N ILE A 109 12.05 11.68 0.35
CA ILE A 109 13.34 11.04 0.00
C ILE A 109 13.13 9.96 -1.07
N ARG A 110 14.16 9.72 -1.88
CA ARG A 110 14.30 8.49 -2.65
C ARG A 110 14.83 7.40 -1.71
N ILE A 111 14.19 6.24 -1.71
CA ILE A 111 14.63 5.15 -0.82
C ILE A 111 15.89 4.48 -1.34
N ASP A 112 16.74 4.08 -0.40
CA ASP A 112 17.91 3.26 -0.59
C ASP A 112 18.04 2.22 0.53
N LYS A 113 19.04 1.33 0.43
CA LYS A 113 19.30 0.28 1.43
C LYS A 113 19.53 0.81 2.84
N ASN A 114 20.05 2.03 3.00
CA ASN A 114 20.44 2.59 4.30
C ASN A 114 19.27 3.31 4.98
N ASN A 115 18.56 4.18 4.23
CA ASN A 115 17.46 4.94 4.80
C ASN A 115 16.22 4.08 5.02
N LEU A 116 15.88 3.15 4.11
CA LEU A 116 14.71 2.28 4.29
C LEU A 116 14.83 1.38 5.52
N LYS A 117 16.03 0.83 5.81
CA LYS A 117 16.26 0.02 7.02
C LYS A 117 15.98 0.77 8.32
N LYS A 118 16.23 2.08 8.35
CA LYS A 118 15.97 2.89 9.54
C LYS A 118 14.47 3.13 9.70
N ILE A 119 13.81 3.50 8.61
CA ILE A 119 12.39 3.89 8.62
C ILE A 119 11.48 2.69 8.88
N ILE A 120 11.70 1.55 8.19
CA ILE A 120 10.81 0.40 8.21
C ILE A 120 10.63 -0.23 9.60
N LYS A 121 11.59 -0.04 10.50
CA LYS A 121 11.55 -0.57 11.87
C LYS A 121 10.33 -0.10 12.65
N GLU A 122 9.91 1.13 12.41
CA GLU A 122 8.82 1.80 13.11
C GLU A 122 7.42 1.34 12.69
N TYR A 123 7.32 0.50 11.64
CA TYR A 123 6.05 0.08 11.04
C TYR A 123 5.94 -1.44 11.04
N ASN A 124 4.71 -1.94 11.18
CA ASN A 124 4.41 -3.38 11.12
C ASN A 124 3.94 -3.79 9.73
N TYR A 125 3.29 -2.89 9.02
CA TYR A 125 2.67 -3.10 7.72
C TYR A 125 3.31 -2.16 6.72
N VAL A 126 3.59 -2.67 5.52
CA VAL A 126 4.21 -1.92 4.43
C VAL A 126 3.38 -2.10 3.18
N VAL A 127 3.11 -0.99 2.50
CA VAL A 127 2.50 -0.98 1.17
C VAL A 127 3.52 -0.45 0.18
N ASP A 128 3.74 -1.22 -0.87
CA ASP A 128 4.54 -0.83 -2.02
C ASP A 128 3.63 -0.36 -3.15
N GLY A 129 3.68 0.92 -3.44
CA GLY A 129 3.04 1.60 -4.56
C GLY A 129 4.06 2.15 -5.57
N SER A 130 5.30 1.63 -5.56
CA SER A 130 6.34 2.02 -6.52
C SER A 130 6.06 1.46 -7.92
N ASP A 131 6.67 2.06 -8.93
CA ASP A 131 6.46 1.79 -10.34
C ASP A 131 7.64 1.09 -11.04
N ASN A 132 8.73 0.82 -10.31
CA ASN A 132 9.91 0.17 -10.86
C ASN A 132 10.37 -1.03 -10.02
N PHE A 133 11.00 -2.01 -10.69
CA PHE A 133 11.41 -3.28 -10.08
C PHE A 133 12.55 -3.15 -9.08
N GLU A 134 13.53 -2.28 -9.32
CA GLU A 134 14.63 -2.05 -8.39
C GLU A 134 14.09 -1.66 -7.00
N THR A 135 13.16 -0.72 -6.99
CA THR A 135 12.48 -0.28 -5.77
C THR A 135 11.66 -1.40 -5.14
N LYS A 136 10.89 -2.17 -5.94
CA LYS A 136 10.09 -3.30 -5.45
C LYS A 136 10.94 -4.38 -4.81
N PHE A 137 12.07 -4.74 -5.42
CA PHE A 137 13.02 -5.70 -4.85
C PHE A 137 13.65 -5.20 -3.55
N LEU A 138 14.05 -3.92 -3.52
CA LEU A 138 14.60 -3.30 -2.31
C LEU A 138 13.59 -3.35 -1.15
N ILE A 139 12.33 -3.01 -1.41
CA ILE A 139 11.25 -3.06 -0.41
C ILE A 139 11.03 -4.50 0.06
N ASN A 140 10.89 -5.45 -0.89
CA ASN A 140 10.68 -6.86 -0.59
C ASN A 140 11.78 -7.43 0.32
N ASP A 141 13.05 -7.24 -0.06
CA ASP A 141 14.19 -7.78 0.67
C ASP A 141 14.31 -7.16 2.08
N THR A 142 14.02 -5.86 2.16
CA THR A 142 14.00 -5.18 3.45
C THR A 142 12.84 -5.67 4.31
N CYS A 143 11.64 -5.85 3.77
CA CYS A 143 10.49 -6.41 4.49
C CYS A 143 10.77 -7.85 4.97
N LYS A 144 11.37 -8.69 4.10
CA LYS A 144 11.78 -10.07 4.45
C LYS A 144 12.76 -10.06 5.62
N LYS A 145 13.81 -9.22 5.55
CA LYS A 145 14.82 -9.07 6.61
C LYS A 145 14.23 -8.64 7.95
N PHE A 146 13.28 -7.71 7.94
CA PHE A 146 12.65 -7.17 9.14
C PHE A 146 11.32 -7.84 9.51
N LYS A 147 10.98 -8.96 8.87
CA LYS A 147 9.76 -9.77 9.11
C LYS A 147 8.48 -8.92 9.09
N LYS A 148 8.35 -8.04 8.09
CA LYS A 148 7.18 -7.17 7.93
C LYS A 148 6.10 -7.85 7.08
N PHE A 149 4.87 -7.38 7.24
CA PHE A 149 3.78 -7.69 6.32
C PHE A 149 3.84 -6.71 5.16
N LEU A 150 3.95 -7.22 3.93
CA LEU A 150 4.07 -6.44 2.71
C LEU A 150 2.90 -6.69 1.77
N VAL A 151 2.31 -5.62 1.27
CA VAL A 151 1.38 -5.66 0.13
C VAL A 151 1.99 -4.84 -1.00
N THR A 152 2.29 -5.48 -2.13
CA THR A 152 2.83 -4.80 -3.30
C THR A 152 1.86 -4.85 -4.47
N GLY A 153 1.72 -3.76 -5.21
CA GLY A 153 0.89 -3.64 -6.40
C GLY A 153 1.72 -3.33 -7.64
N ALA A 154 1.25 -3.79 -8.79
CA ALA A 154 1.74 -3.39 -10.10
C ALA A 154 0.56 -3.19 -11.04
N ILE A 155 0.66 -2.20 -11.93
CA ILE A 155 -0.39 -1.85 -12.90
C ILE A 155 0.24 -1.57 -14.26
N SER A 156 -0.46 -1.96 -15.32
CA SER A 156 -0.11 -1.64 -16.71
C SER A 156 -1.36 -1.70 -17.56
N LYS A 157 -1.59 -0.73 -18.44
CA LYS A 157 -2.75 -0.65 -19.34
C LYS A 157 -4.08 -0.76 -18.56
N PHE A 158 -4.75 -1.90 -18.67
CA PHE A 158 -5.99 -2.24 -17.99
C PHE A 158 -5.79 -3.35 -16.93
N ASN A 159 -4.54 -3.76 -16.69
CA ASN A 159 -4.21 -4.88 -15.83
C ASN A 159 -3.64 -4.43 -14.50
N GLY A 160 -3.91 -5.21 -13.46
CA GLY A 160 -3.34 -5.02 -12.14
C GLY A 160 -2.94 -6.33 -11.50
N HIS A 161 -1.87 -6.27 -10.71
CA HIS A 161 -1.35 -7.40 -9.95
C HIS A 161 -1.17 -6.98 -8.49
N ILE A 162 -1.59 -7.85 -7.58
CA ILE A 162 -1.41 -7.63 -6.14
C ILE A 162 -0.77 -8.88 -5.54
N PHE A 163 0.30 -8.66 -4.79
CA PHE A 163 0.98 -9.68 -4.02
C PHE A 163 0.93 -9.31 -2.54
N THR A 164 0.77 -10.30 -1.69
CA THR A 164 0.83 -10.13 -0.24
C THR A 164 1.80 -11.13 0.35
N PHE A 165 2.68 -10.66 1.24
CA PHE A 165 3.70 -11.46 1.89
C PHE A 165 3.71 -11.20 3.39
N ASP A 166 3.46 -12.23 4.19
CA ASP A 166 3.68 -12.19 5.64
C ASP A 166 5.05 -12.78 5.99
N PHE A 167 6.06 -11.94 6.02
CA PHE A 167 7.43 -12.41 6.28
C PHE A 167 7.70 -12.84 7.74
N LYS A 168 6.70 -12.84 8.60
CA LYS A 168 6.79 -13.55 9.89
C LYS A 168 6.74 -15.05 9.71
N ASP A 169 6.05 -15.55 8.68
CA ASP A 169 6.08 -16.94 8.28
C ASP A 169 7.24 -17.18 7.31
N ILE A 170 8.20 -18.00 7.73
CA ILE A 170 9.39 -18.36 6.93
C ILE A 170 9.05 -19.13 5.65
N LYS A 171 7.87 -19.73 5.57
CA LYS A 171 7.38 -20.45 4.39
C LYS A 171 6.83 -19.51 3.31
N THR A 172 6.57 -18.25 3.65
CA THR A 172 6.05 -17.27 2.70
C THR A 172 7.01 -17.09 1.53
N PRO A 173 6.54 -17.25 0.26
CA PRO A 173 7.32 -16.90 -0.91
C PRO A 173 7.59 -15.38 -0.91
N CYS A 174 8.43 -14.91 -1.83
CA CYS A 174 8.67 -13.48 -2.00
C CYS A 174 8.55 -13.11 -3.48
N ILE A 175 8.57 -11.81 -3.79
CA ILE A 175 8.43 -11.34 -5.17
C ILE A 175 9.51 -11.92 -6.11
N ARG A 176 10.71 -12.23 -5.57
CA ARG A 176 11.80 -12.88 -6.32
C ARG A 176 11.47 -14.33 -6.71
N SER A 177 10.53 -14.97 -6.01
CA SER A 177 10.02 -16.30 -6.41
C SER A 177 9.16 -16.25 -7.69
N PHE A 178 8.62 -15.07 -8.01
CA PHE A 178 7.83 -14.85 -9.21
C PHE A 178 8.65 -14.21 -10.34
N PHE A 179 9.37 -13.13 -10.00
CA PHE A 179 10.22 -12.41 -10.94
C PHE A 179 11.70 -12.82 -10.75
N GLN A 180 12.24 -13.59 -11.69
CA GLN A 180 13.67 -13.93 -11.69
C GLN A 180 14.44 -12.78 -12.33
N GLU A 181 15.39 -12.16 -11.63
CA GLU A 181 16.18 -11.00 -12.07
C GLU A 181 16.81 -11.15 -13.46
N LYS A 182 17.18 -12.39 -13.87
CA LYS A 182 17.84 -12.68 -15.14
C LYS A 182 16.90 -12.65 -16.37
N LYS A 183 15.59 -12.50 -16.19
CA LYS A 183 14.59 -12.57 -17.28
C LYS A 183 13.72 -11.31 -17.40
N ILE A 184 13.97 -10.30 -16.57
CA ILE A 184 13.23 -9.04 -16.64
C ILE A 184 14.08 -8.12 -17.52
N SER A 185 13.79 -8.07 -18.82
CA SER A 185 14.16 -6.93 -19.62
C SER A 185 13.32 -5.74 -19.13
N ASP A 186 13.93 -4.59 -18.94
CA ASP A 186 13.24 -3.35 -18.50
C ASP A 186 12.04 -3.00 -19.40
N ASP A 187 11.98 -3.56 -20.61
CA ASP A 187 10.90 -3.40 -21.58
C ASP A 187 9.58 -4.06 -21.17
N ILE A 188 9.58 -5.08 -20.29
CA ILE A 188 8.35 -5.85 -20.01
C ILE A 188 7.43 -5.14 -19.00
N LEU A 189 7.93 -4.16 -18.23
CA LEU A 189 7.23 -3.69 -17.03
C LEU A 189 7.40 -2.18 -16.71
N ASN A 190 7.79 -1.39 -17.69
CA ASN A 190 7.83 0.06 -17.54
C ASN A 190 6.43 0.65 -17.80
N CYS A 191 5.64 0.79 -16.73
CA CYS A 191 4.30 1.41 -16.80
C CYS A 191 4.30 2.82 -17.43
N GLU A 192 5.43 3.52 -17.43
CA GLU A 192 5.58 4.82 -18.06
C GLU A 192 5.40 4.77 -19.57
N TYR A 193 5.91 3.72 -20.23
CA TYR A 193 5.83 3.58 -21.69
C TYR A 193 4.52 2.95 -22.18
N GLU A 194 3.87 2.12 -21.35
CA GLU A 194 2.66 1.39 -21.76
C GLU A 194 1.35 2.13 -21.45
N GLY A 195 1.39 3.16 -20.63
CA GLY A 195 0.20 3.87 -20.15
C GLY A 195 -0.62 3.06 -19.14
N VAL A 196 -1.55 3.72 -18.45
CA VAL A 196 -2.47 3.09 -17.49
C VAL A 196 -3.75 3.90 -17.36
N LEU A 197 -4.89 3.23 -17.32
CA LEU A 197 -6.15 3.88 -17.01
C LEU A 197 -6.23 4.21 -15.51
N GLY A 198 -6.65 5.43 -15.14
CA GLY A 198 -6.66 5.89 -13.76
C GLY A 198 -7.51 5.03 -12.81
N THR A 199 -8.61 4.46 -13.29
CA THR A 199 -9.47 3.55 -12.53
C THR A 199 -8.74 2.27 -12.11
N VAL A 200 -7.81 1.77 -12.93
CA VAL A 200 -6.97 0.60 -12.59
C VAL A 200 -6.15 0.90 -11.35
N ALA A 201 -5.49 2.07 -11.31
CA ALA A 201 -4.72 2.51 -10.14
C ALA A 201 -5.60 2.61 -8.89
N GLY A 202 -6.80 3.19 -9.02
CA GLY A 202 -7.77 3.32 -7.94
C GLY A 202 -8.19 1.97 -7.36
N ILE A 203 -8.59 1.02 -8.21
CA ILE A 203 -9.05 -0.31 -7.79
C ILE A 203 -7.92 -1.09 -7.11
N ILE A 204 -6.74 -1.15 -7.72
CA ILE A 204 -5.58 -1.88 -7.16
C ILE A 204 -5.16 -1.30 -5.82
N GLY A 205 -5.01 0.03 -5.71
CA GLY A 205 -4.65 0.65 -4.43
C GLY A 205 -5.72 0.45 -3.36
N THR A 206 -7.00 0.44 -3.72
CA THR A 206 -8.08 0.14 -2.76
C THR A 206 -8.00 -1.30 -2.25
N ILE A 207 -7.70 -2.27 -3.12
CA ILE A 207 -7.51 -3.67 -2.70
C ILE A 207 -6.25 -3.79 -1.82
N GLN A 208 -5.16 -3.07 -2.12
CA GLN A 208 -3.99 -3.05 -1.25
C GLN A 208 -4.34 -2.54 0.16
N ALA A 209 -5.13 -1.46 0.26
CA ALA A 209 -5.60 -0.95 1.55
C ALA A 209 -6.45 -1.99 2.29
N ASN A 210 -7.34 -2.70 1.58
CA ASN A 210 -8.17 -3.76 2.16
C ASN A 210 -7.34 -4.92 2.70
N GLU A 211 -6.28 -5.36 2.00
CA GLU A 211 -5.35 -6.41 2.48
C GLU A 211 -4.66 -5.99 3.79
N ILE A 212 -4.26 -4.72 3.92
CA ILE A 212 -3.70 -4.18 5.16
C ILE A 212 -4.74 -4.22 6.29
N LEU A 213 -5.97 -3.76 6.03
CA LEU A 213 -7.04 -3.75 7.03
C LEU A 213 -7.40 -5.16 7.51
N LYS A 214 -7.56 -6.12 6.58
CA LYS A 214 -7.78 -7.53 6.93
C LYS A 214 -6.66 -8.07 7.84
N LYS A 215 -5.41 -7.74 7.53
CA LYS A 215 -4.27 -8.18 8.35
C LYS A 215 -4.24 -7.53 9.73
N ILE A 216 -4.54 -6.24 9.85
CA ILE A 216 -4.64 -5.54 11.14
C ILE A 216 -5.74 -6.17 12.02
N LEU A 217 -6.88 -6.46 11.42
CA LEU A 217 -8.05 -7.01 12.09
C LEU A 217 -7.93 -8.51 12.36
N ASN A 218 -7.10 -9.21 11.59
CA ASN A 218 -6.98 -10.66 11.55
C ASN A 218 -8.32 -11.32 11.17
N ILE A 219 -8.94 -10.84 10.09
CA ILE A 219 -10.22 -11.33 9.55
C ILE A 219 -10.07 -11.76 8.09
N GLY A 220 -10.93 -12.68 7.67
CA GLY A 220 -10.94 -13.23 6.32
C GLY A 220 -9.59 -13.84 5.90
N GLU A 221 -9.46 -14.14 4.62
CA GLU A 221 -8.23 -14.67 4.04
C GLU A 221 -7.42 -13.56 3.39
N ASN A 222 -6.14 -13.42 3.78
CA ASN A 222 -5.18 -12.58 3.05
C ASN A 222 -4.67 -13.31 1.80
N LEU A 223 -4.16 -12.51 0.87
CA LEU A 223 -3.46 -13.01 -0.32
C LEU A 223 -2.04 -13.54 -0.01
N ASN A 224 -1.72 -13.87 1.25
CA ASN A 224 -0.36 -14.31 1.62
C ASN A 224 0.05 -15.55 0.83
N GLY A 225 1.12 -15.44 0.04
CA GLY A 225 1.57 -16.50 -0.84
C GLY A 225 0.75 -16.67 -2.13
N TYR A 226 -0.08 -15.70 -2.48
CA TYR A 226 -0.83 -15.65 -3.72
C TYR A 226 -0.57 -14.35 -4.48
N ILE A 227 -0.77 -14.41 -5.80
CA ILE A 227 -0.97 -13.25 -6.65
C ILE A 227 -2.47 -13.16 -7.02
N LEU A 228 -3.02 -11.95 -6.88
CA LEU A 228 -4.30 -11.60 -7.50
C LEU A 228 -4.01 -10.86 -8.80
N ILE A 229 -4.51 -11.39 -9.90
CA ILE A 229 -4.39 -10.85 -11.25
C ILE A 229 -5.76 -10.31 -11.64
N LEU A 230 -5.79 -9.03 -12.06
CA LEU A 230 -6.99 -8.35 -12.49
C LEU A 230 -6.82 -7.90 -13.95
N ASP A 231 -7.72 -8.33 -14.80
CA ASP A 231 -7.96 -7.77 -16.14
C ASP A 231 -9.24 -6.93 -16.07
N LEU A 232 -9.10 -5.62 -15.98
CA LEU A 232 -10.23 -4.72 -15.81
C LEU A 232 -10.90 -4.33 -17.13
N LEU A 233 -10.30 -4.71 -18.28
CA LEU A 233 -10.94 -4.55 -19.58
C LEU A 233 -12.07 -5.57 -19.75
N ASN A 234 -11.80 -6.84 -19.33
CA ASN A 234 -12.72 -7.94 -19.46
C ASN A 234 -13.36 -8.37 -18.11
N LEU A 235 -13.06 -7.66 -17.01
CA LEU A 235 -13.51 -7.94 -15.65
C LEU A 235 -13.16 -9.36 -15.16
N ASN A 236 -11.98 -9.85 -15.54
CA ASN A 236 -11.48 -11.15 -15.12
C ASN A 236 -10.59 -11.02 -13.88
N PHE A 237 -10.86 -11.84 -12.87
CA PHE A 237 -10.13 -11.88 -11.60
C PHE A 237 -9.61 -13.30 -11.36
N ARG A 238 -8.29 -13.44 -11.18
CA ARG A 238 -7.65 -14.73 -10.96
C ARG A 238 -6.76 -14.69 -9.72
N LYS A 239 -6.98 -15.60 -8.76
CA LYS A 239 -6.12 -15.83 -7.61
C LYS A 239 -5.23 -17.04 -7.90
N VAL A 240 -3.91 -16.84 -7.95
CA VAL A 240 -2.94 -17.88 -8.28
C VAL A 240 -1.97 -18.06 -7.13
N LYS A 241 -1.73 -19.31 -6.70
CA LYS A 241 -0.78 -19.62 -5.63
C LYS A 241 0.66 -19.46 -6.12
N LEU A 242 1.49 -18.81 -5.31
CA LEU A 242 2.91 -18.68 -5.57
C LEU A 242 3.66 -19.86 -4.95
N ASN A 243 4.48 -20.53 -5.75
CA ASN A 243 5.36 -21.58 -5.25
C ASN A 243 6.68 -20.96 -4.77
N LYS A 244 7.16 -21.37 -3.61
CA LYS A 244 8.49 -21.00 -3.14
C LYS A 244 9.53 -21.70 -4.00
N LEU A 245 10.41 -20.97 -4.66
CA LEU A 245 11.56 -21.57 -5.34
C LEU A 245 12.52 -22.14 -4.29
N LYS A 246 13.09 -23.32 -4.56
CA LYS A 246 13.96 -24.04 -3.59
C LYS A 246 15.24 -23.27 -3.24
N ASN A 247 15.63 -22.22 -4.03
CA ASN A 247 16.92 -21.54 -3.91
C ASN A 247 16.84 -20.00 -3.83
N VAL A 248 15.75 -19.45 -3.30
CA VAL A 248 15.60 -17.99 -3.12
C VAL A 248 15.30 -17.64 -1.65
#